data_8e1087e859a2d542ce56054abf4da68d
#
_entry.id   8e1087e859a2d542ce56054abf4da68d
#
_cell.length_a   1.000
_cell.length_b   1.000
_cell.length_c   1.000
_cell.angle_alpha   90.00
_cell.angle_beta   90.00
_cell.angle_gamma   90.00
#
_symmetry.space_group_name_H-M   'P 1'
#
loop_
_entity.id
_entity.type
_entity.pdbx_description
1 polymer ?
#
loop_
_entity_poly.entity_id
_entity_poly.type
_entity_poly.pdbx_seq_one_letter_code
_entity_poly.pdbx_strand_id
1 'polypeptide(L)'
;MAKFNSYLLGKVTRSVGNVTMCYVNKQNIAKAKIFARKDNPTSEILDQRARMKALVQLSRRLLPVIRKGFVGSGRGTTSNAFVKLNQVAVEVDEKHVATIMFDQMKVASGMLYPAKVAVTYEPENKMYSFKQE
;
A
#
# COMPACT_ATOMS: atom_id res chain seq x y z
N MET A 1 20.90 5.62 -13.97
CA MET A 1 20.26 4.37 -14.44
C MET A 1 20.33 4.33 -15.95
N ALA A 2 20.82 3.26 -16.51
CA ALA A 2 20.84 3.05 -17.97
C ALA A 2 19.71 2.12 -18.40
N LYS A 3 18.97 2.50 -19.44
CA LYS A 3 17.97 1.66 -20.10
C LYS A 3 18.63 1.03 -21.32
N PHE A 4 18.42 -0.25 -21.54
CA PHE A 4 18.98 -0.94 -22.69
C PHE A 4 18.02 -2.01 -23.23
N ASN A 5 18.14 -2.27 -24.53
CA ASN A 5 17.45 -3.37 -25.18
C ASN A 5 18.48 -4.49 -25.44
N SER A 6 18.17 -5.67 -24.94
CA SER A 6 19.01 -6.84 -25.16
C SER A 6 18.30 -7.82 -26.06
N TYR A 7 18.79 -7.99 -27.28
CA TYR A 7 18.31 -9.01 -28.20
C TYR A 7 18.69 -10.42 -27.78
N LEU A 8 19.90 -10.56 -27.19
CA LEU A 8 20.45 -11.87 -26.80
C LEU A 8 19.99 -12.36 -25.44
N LEU A 9 19.77 -11.43 -24.48
CA LEU A 9 19.50 -11.79 -23.08
C LEU A 9 18.02 -11.70 -22.70
N GLY A 10 17.17 -11.16 -23.58
CA GLY A 10 15.73 -11.00 -23.31
C GLY A 10 15.47 -10.15 -22.04
N LYS A 11 14.65 -10.67 -21.13
CA LYS A 11 14.36 -10.03 -19.83
C LYS A 11 15.47 -10.33 -18.85
N VAL A 12 16.21 -9.29 -18.47
CA VAL A 12 17.35 -9.43 -17.53
C VAL A 12 16.94 -9.01 -16.13
N THR A 13 17.19 -9.91 -15.18
CA THR A 13 16.95 -9.65 -13.75
C THR A 13 18.13 -10.15 -12.92
N ARG A 14 18.31 -9.62 -11.70
CA ARG A 14 19.38 -9.93 -10.75
C ARG A 14 20.64 -9.09 -10.94
N SER A 15 21.69 -9.42 -10.18
CA SER A 15 22.96 -8.69 -10.16
C SER A 15 24.08 -9.50 -10.79
N VAL A 16 24.90 -8.83 -11.59
CA VAL A 16 26.13 -9.38 -12.14
C VAL A 16 27.26 -8.41 -11.78
N GLY A 17 28.22 -8.87 -10.99
CA GLY A 17 29.30 -8.02 -10.48
C GLY A 17 28.76 -6.78 -9.76
N ASN A 18 29.17 -5.61 -10.20
CA ASN A 18 28.78 -4.31 -9.63
C ASN A 18 27.50 -3.71 -10.23
N VAL A 19 26.79 -4.47 -11.07
CA VAL A 19 25.58 -4.01 -11.74
C VAL A 19 24.40 -4.84 -11.31
N THR A 20 23.31 -4.16 -10.94
CA THR A 20 21.99 -4.76 -10.71
C THR A 20 21.10 -4.48 -11.90
N MET A 21 20.53 -5.53 -12.46
CA MET A 21 19.61 -5.45 -13.59
C MET A 21 18.18 -5.75 -13.15
N CYS A 22 17.21 -5.00 -13.67
CA CYS A 22 15.80 -5.24 -13.45
C CYS A 22 15.00 -4.98 -14.73
N TYR A 23 13.90 -5.70 -14.89
CA TYR A 23 12.98 -5.54 -16.01
C TYR A 23 11.69 -4.90 -15.50
N VAL A 24 11.43 -3.66 -15.91
CA VAL A 24 10.26 -2.88 -15.48
C VAL A 24 9.63 -2.18 -16.68
N ASN A 25 8.31 -2.26 -16.81
CA ASN A 25 7.56 -1.62 -17.89
C ASN A 25 8.10 -1.96 -19.29
N LYS A 26 8.38 -3.24 -19.54
CA LYS A 26 8.92 -3.76 -20.80
C LYS A 26 10.32 -3.22 -21.17
N GLN A 27 11.07 -2.69 -20.22
CA GLN A 27 12.44 -2.19 -20.42
C GLN A 27 13.42 -2.84 -19.45
N ASN A 28 14.61 -3.15 -19.96
CA ASN A 28 15.75 -3.57 -19.13
C ASN A 28 16.42 -2.32 -18.55
N ILE A 29 16.63 -2.31 -17.24
CA ILE A 29 17.27 -1.22 -16.52
C ILE A 29 18.50 -1.75 -15.82
N ALA A 30 19.65 -1.14 -16.06
CA ALA A 30 20.88 -1.39 -15.34
C ALA A 30 21.17 -0.25 -14.37
N LYS A 31 21.56 -0.57 -13.16
CA LYS A 31 21.94 0.38 -12.12
C LYS A 31 23.14 -0.14 -11.33
N ALA A 32 23.95 0.76 -10.80
CA ALA A 32 25.04 0.38 -9.91
C ALA A 32 24.49 -0.37 -8.69
N LYS A 33 25.20 -1.41 -8.28
CA LYS A 33 24.90 -2.15 -7.06
C LYS A 33 25.30 -1.33 -5.84
N ILE A 34 24.37 -1.19 -4.90
CA ILE A 34 24.64 -0.53 -3.62
C ILE A 34 25.13 -1.62 -2.66
N PHE A 35 26.40 -1.54 -2.24
CA PHE A 35 27.02 -2.52 -1.35
C PHE A 35 26.78 -2.22 0.13
N ALA A 36 26.79 -0.95 0.49
CA ALA A 36 26.51 -0.51 1.84
C ALA A 36 25.64 0.73 1.83
N ARG A 37 24.65 0.78 2.68
CA ARG A 37 23.78 1.93 2.86
C ARG A 37 23.80 2.34 4.33
N LYS A 38 24.25 3.57 4.61
CA LYS A 38 24.02 4.19 5.92
C LYS A 38 22.56 4.59 5.98
N ASP A 39 21.82 4.03 6.92
CA ASP A 39 20.45 4.42 7.20
C ASP A 39 20.43 5.25 8.48
N ASN A 40 20.38 6.57 8.33
CA ASN A 40 20.18 7.51 9.42
C ASN A 40 18.80 8.15 9.24
N PRO A 41 17.72 7.48 9.67
CA PRO A 41 16.37 8.00 9.49
C PRO A 41 16.15 9.18 10.44
N THR A 42 15.54 10.25 9.92
CA THR A 42 14.95 11.30 10.76
C THR A 42 13.69 10.78 11.44
N SER A 43 13.22 11.48 12.48
CA SER A 43 11.97 11.13 13.17
C SER A 43 10.81 11.01 12.19
N GLU A 44 10.64 11.95 11.26
CA GLU A 44 9.59 11.93 10.24
C GLU A 44 9.66 10.69 9.34
N ILE A 45 10.88 10.23 9.01
CA ILE A 45 11.06 9.01 8.20
C ILE A 45 10.64 7.77 9.01
N LEU A 46 10.92 7.75 10.32
CA LEU A 46 10.47 6.66 11.18
C LEU A 46 8.95 6.60 11.28
N ASP A 47 8.29 7.75 11.43
CA ASP A 47 6.83 7.86 11.46
C ASP A 47 6.20 7.37 10.15
N GLN A 48 6.77 7.81 9.02
CA GLN A 48 6.31 7.36 7.72
C GLN A 48 6.50 5.85 7.51
N ARG A 49 7.61 5.29 7.98
CA ARG A 49 7.87 3.84 7.94
C ARG A 49 6.87 3.07 8.81
N ALA A 50 6.58 3.55 10.02
CA ALA A 50 5.60 2.95 10.93
C ALA A 50 4.21 2.95 10.30
N ARG A 51 3.76 4.11 9.77
CA ARG A 51 2.50 4.27 9.06
C ARG A 51 2.37 3.32 7.88
N MET A 52 3.37 3.28 7.02
CA MET A 52 3.40 2.37 5.86
C MET A 52 3.38 0.89 6.27
N LYS A 53 4.14 0.53 7.31
CA LYS A 53 4.17 -0.86 7.82
C LYS A 53 2.80 -1.31 8.28
N ALA A 54 2.10 -0.49 9.07
CA ALA A 54 0.75 -0.80 9.57
C ALA A 54 -0.25 -0.99 8.42
N LEU A 55 -0.28 -0.04 7.46
CA LEU A 55 -1.19 -0.11 6.31
C LEU A 55 -0.90 -1.28 5.38
N VAL A 56 0.36 -1.61 5.14
CA VAL A 56 0.72 -2.77 4.29
C VAL A 56 0.33 -4.07 4.98
N GLN A 57 0.52 -4.20 6.29
CA GLN A 57 0.07 -5.38 7.02
C GLN A 57 -1.45 -5.52 6.99
N LEU A 58 -2.18 -4.43 7.19
CA LEU A 58 -3.64 -4.43 7.09
C LEU A 58 -4.11 -4.78 5.68
N SER A 59 -3.50 -4.20 4.64
CA SER A 59 -3.85 -4.48 3.25
C SER A 59 -3.67 -5.95 2.87
N ARG A 60 -2.68 -6.63 3.43
CA ARG A 60 -2.48 -8.07 3.21
C ARG A 60 -3.60 -8.90 3.82
N ARG A 61 -4.08 -8.53 5.02
CA ARG A 61 -5.19 -9.22 5.70
C ARG A 61 -6.52 -8.98 5.00
N LEU A 62 -6.74 -7.77 4.50
CA LEU A 62 -7.98 -7.37 3.81
C LEU A 62 -7.93 -7.58 2.29
N LEU A 63 -6.94 -8.29 1.76
CA LEU A 63 -6.72 -8.45 0.32
C LEU A 63 -7.97 -8.91 -0.47
N PRO A 64 -8.78 -9.88 0.01
CA PRO A 64 -10.00 -10.30 -0.69
C PRO A 64 -11.02 -9.17 -0.84
N VAL A 65 -11.17 -8.33 0.19
CA VAL A 65 -12.09 -7.19 0.21
C VAL A 65 -11.56 -6.07 -0.69
N ILE A 66 -10.28 -5.73 -0.56
CA ILE A 66 -9.61 -4.67 -1.32
C ILE A 66 -9.67 -4.95 -2.83
N ARG A 67 -9.50 -6.20 -3.25
CA ARG A 67 -9.59 -6.60 -4.67
C ARG A 67 -10.97 -6.31 -5.28
N LYS A 68 -12.02 -6.41 -4.48
CA LYS A 68 -13.40 -6.11 -4.92
C LYS A 68 -13.72 -4.62 -4.80
N GLY A 69 -13.24 -3.95 -3.74
CA GLY A 69 -13.53 -2.56 -3.44
C GLY A 69 -12.76 -1.53 -4.27
N PHE A 70 -11.61 -1.90 -4.84
CA PHE A 70 -10.73 -1.00 -5.59
C PHE A 70 -10.61 -1.38 -7.08
N VAL A 71 -11.72 -1.74 -7.70
CA VAL A 71 -11.77 -2.06 -9.12
C VAL A 71 -11.60 -0.78 -9.95
N GLY A 72 -10.70 -0.81 -10.93
CA GLY A 72 -10.48 0.34 -11.82
C GLY A 72 -9.62 1.47 -11.22
N SER A 73 -8.86 1.24 -10.17
CA SER A 73 -8.02 2.24 -9.48
C SER A 73 -6.84 2.80 -10.30
N GLY A 74 -6.80 2.61 -11.60
CA GLY A 74 -5.79 3.15 -12.50
C GLY A 74 -4.48 2.35 -12.54
N ARG A 75 -3.34 3.04 -12.74
CA ARG A 75 -2.02 2.41 -12.77
C ARG A 75 -1.60 1.99 -11.37
N GLY A 76 -1.38 0.70 -11.15
CA GLY A 76 -0.88 0.16 -9.90
C GLY A 76 -1.67 -1.07 -9.43
N THR A 77 -1.38 -1.49 -8.21
CA THR A 77 -2.11 -2.58 -7.56
C THR A 77 -3.22 -2.03 -6.67
N THR A 78 -4.28 -2.80 -6.49
CA THR A 78 -5.38 -2.47 -5.56
C THR A 78 -4.89 -2.19 -4.15
N SER A 79 -3.88 -2.94 -3.69
CA SER A 79 -3.24 -2.71 -2.39
C SER A 79 -2.54 -1.34 -2.30
N ASN A 80 -1.87 -0.89 -3.36
CA ASN A 80 -1.24 0.43 -3.38
C ASN A 80 -2.30 1.55 -3.35
N ALA A 81 -3.42 1.37 -4.05
CA ALA A 81 -4.54 2.30 -4.02
C ALA A 81 -5.14 2.40 -2.62
N PHE A 82 -5.35 1.26 -1.96
CA PHE A 82 -5.82 1.20 -0.56
C PHE A 82 -4.86 1.93 0.38
N VAL A 83 -3.56 1.63 0.33
CA VAL A 83 -2.54 2.27 1.17
C VAL A 83 -2.51 3.78 0.94
N LYS A 84 -2.56 4.23 -0.32
CA LYS A 84 -2.57 5.66 -0.67
C LYS A 84 -3.75 6.40 -0.06
N LEU A 85 -4.96 5.84 -0.14
CA LEU A 85 -6.18 6.48 0.37
C LEU A 85 -6.27 6.49 1.89
N ASN A 86 -5.64 5.53 2.56
CA ASN A 86 -5.75 5.37 4.01
C ASN A 86 -4.52 5.90 4.79
N GLN A 87 -3.61 6.64 4.15
CA GLN A 87 -2.49 7.26 4.85
C GLN A 87 -2.91 8.23 5.95
N VAL A 88 -4.04 8.92 5.75
CA VAL A 88 -4.60 9.88 6.71
C VAL A 88 -5.26 9.17 7.90
N ALA A 89 -5.72 7.94 7.71
CA ALA A 89 -6.38 7.14 8.75
C ALA A 89 -5.40 6.47 9.73
N VAL A 90 -4.12 6.84 9.71
CA VAL A 90 -3.11 6.27 10.62
C VAL A 90 -2.40 7.39 11.35
N GLU A 91 -2.53 7.39 12.65
CA GLU A 91 -1.79 8.25 13.57
C GLU A 91 -0.54 7.54 14.08
N VAL A 92 0.51 8.30 14.34
CA VAL A 92 1.77 7.77 14.86
C VAL A 92 2.16 8.55 16.10
N ASP A 93 2.40 7.83 17.19
CA ASP A 93 2.81 8.39 18.46
C ASP A 93 4.30 8.81 18.45
N GLU A 94 4.73 9.59 19.44
CA GLU A 94 6.13 9.99 19.65
C GLU A 94 7.10 8.80 19.70
N LYS A 95 6.62 7.62 20.06
CA LYS A 95 7.39 6.35 20.08
C LYS A 95 7.41 5.63 18.74
N HIS A 96 6.96 6.27 17.65
CA HIS A 96 6.84 5.71 16.31
C HIS A 96 5.93 4.45 16.23
N VAL A 97 4.91 4.40 17.11
CA VAL A 97 3.89 3.34 17.08
C VAL A 97 2.69 3.85 16.27
N ALA A 98 2.31 3.09 15.24
CA ALA A 98 1.20 3.46 14.36
C ALA A 98 -0.11 2.87 14.88
N THR A 99 -1.12 3.72 15.07
CA THR A 99 -2.49 3.36 15.44
C THR A 99 -3.42 3.62 14.26
N ILE A 100 -4.29 2.68 13.93
CA ILE A 100 -5.21 2.78 12.80
C ILE A 100 -6.56 3.25 13.29
N MET A 101 -7.03 4.38 12.74
CA MET A 101 -8.38 4.92 12.97
C MET A 101 -9.35 4.28 11.99
N PHE A 102 -10.07 3.26 12.44
CA PHE A 102 -10.96 2.47 11.58
C PHE A 102 -12.20 3.25 11.09
N ASP A 103 -12.64 4.26 11.84
CA ASP A 103 -13.74 5.16 11.49
C ASP A 103 -13.45 6.01 10.25
N GLN A 104 -12.18 6.35 10.02
CA GLN A 104 -11.73 7.13 8.86
C GLN A 104 -11.28 6.26 7.68
N MET A 105 -11.28 4.94 7.85
CA MET A 105 -10.73 4.03 6.86
C MET A 105 -11.66 3.82 5.67
N LYS A 106 -11.12 3.95 4.46
CA LYS A 106 -11.81 3.71 3.20
C LYS A 106 -11.46 2.32 2.67
N VAL A 107 -12.45 1.44 2.56
CA VAL A 107 -12.29 0.06 2.07
C VAL A 107 -12.65 -0.12 0.61
N ALA A 108 -13.20 0.90 -0.02
CA ALA A 108 -13.55 0.92 -1.43
C ALA A 108 -13.28 2.29 -2.06
N SER A 109 -13.06 2.30 -3.37
CA SER A 109 -12.93 3.51 -4.18
C SER A 109 -13.58 3.28 -5.54
N GLY A 110 -14.48 4.17 -5.94
CA GLY A 110 -15.18 4.07 -7.21
C GLY A 110 -16.03 5.31 -7.48
N MET A 111 -16.69 5.34 -8.65
CA MET A 111 -17.59 6.42 -9.07
C MET A 111 -19.02 6.25 -8.56
N LEU A 112 -19.35 5.11 -7.95
CA LEU A 112 -20.68 4.87 -7.40
C LEU A 112 -20.87 5.66 -6.11
N TYR A 113 -22.01 6.29 -5.97
CA TYR A 113 -22.41 6.89 -4.70
C TYR A 113 -22.47 5.81 -3.62
N PRO A 114 -21.82 6.00 -2.46
CA PRO A 114 -21.93 5.03 -1.38
C PRO A 114 -23.39 4.94 -0.93
N ALA A 115 -23.85 3.71 -0.71
CA ALA A 115 -25.14 3.51 -0.08
C ALA A 115 -25.10 4.14 1.32
N LYS A 116 -26.09 4.97 1.62
CA LYS A 116 -26.25 5.53 2.97
C LYS A 116 -26.80 4.43 3.85
N VAL A 117 -25.95 3.86 4.68
CA VAL A 117 -26.33 2.79 5.63
C VAL A 117 -26.01 3.27 7.03
N ALA A 118 -27.04 3.39 7.85
CA ALA A 118 -26.87 3.61 9.27
C ALA A 118 -26.67 2.25 9.96
N VAL A 119 -25.60 2.12 10.72
CA VAL A 119 -25.28 0.90 11.50
C VAL A 119 -25.46 1.23 12.97
N THR A 120 -26.37 0.55 13.63
CA THR A 120 -26.56 0.67 15.08
C THR A 120 -26.13 -0.63 15.76
N TYR A 121 -25.31 -0.53 16.79
CA TYR A 121 -24.89 -1.66 17.60
C TYR A 121 -25.67 -1.67 18.91
N GLU A 122 -26.35 -2.77 19.20
CA GLU A 122 -27.06 -3.00 20.46
C GLU A 122 -26.18 -3.89 21.37
N PRO A 123 -25.58 -3.30 22.42
CA PRO A 123 -24.65 -4.05 23.28
C PRO A 123 -25.33 -5.16 24.09
N GLU A 124 -26.61 -5.01 24.40
CA GLU A 124 -27.38 -6.01 25.17
C GLU A 124 -27.55 -7.33 24.40
N ASN A 125 -27.83 -7.24 23.11
CA ASN A 125 -28.06 -8.40 22.24
C ASN A 125 -26.84 -8.79 21.40
N LYS A 126 -25.75 -8.01 21.46
CA LYS A 126 -24.57 -8.14 20.59
C LYS A 126 -24.93 -8.20 19.10
N MET A 127 -25.98 -7.50 18.69
CA MET A 127 -26.49 -7.47 17.32
C MET A 127 -26.20 -6.13 16.65
N TYR A 128 -25.90 -6.20 15.34
CA TYR A 128 -25.80 -5.03 14.48
C TYR A 128 -27.08 -4.91 13.66
N SER A 129 -27.74 -3.77 13.71
CA SER A 129 -28.84 -3.44 12.82
C SER A 129 -28.37 -2.49 11.72
N PHE A 130 -28.78 -2.77 10.48
CA PHE A 130 -28.45 -1.98 9.29
C PHE A 130 -29.73 -1.36 8.76
N LYS A 131 -29.80 -0.03 8.68
CA LYS A 131 -30.87 0.69 7.99
C LYS A 131 -30.30 1.36 6.76
N GLN A 132 -30.91 1.14 5.61
CA GLN A 132 -30.62 1.87 4.38
C GLN A 132 -31.50 3.14 4.38
N GLU A 133 -30.86 4.32 4.26
CA GLU A 133 -31.54 5.61 4.10
C GLU A 133 -31.70 5.97 2.61
#